data_c79efb8957ddec3954f8c5e6208f368a
#
_entry.id   c79efb8957ddec3954f8c5e6208f368a
#
_cell.length_a   1.000
_cell.length_b   1.000
_cell.length_c   1.000
_cell.angle_alpha   90.00
_cell.angle_beta   90.00
_cell.angle_gamma   90.00
#
_symmetry.space_group_name_H-M   'P 1'
#
loop_
_entity.id
_entity.type
_entity.pdbx_description
1 polymer ?
#
loop_
_entity_poly.entity_id
_entity_poly.type
_entity_poly.pdbx_seq_one_letter_code
_entity_poly.pdbx_strand_id
1 'polypeptide(L)'
;LSFATQLKYKHNDMEDLEKELQKCEPDAVKLIVVDGVFSMEGDLANLPEIVRLKKKYNASIYVDEAHGLGVFGKQGRGVCDHFGVTEDIDLIMGTFSKSLASIGGFIAGDKDVINWLRHNARSYIFQASSTPAATAAAREALHIIKSEPERIQRLWDITNYALKSFRDAGFEIGET
;
A
#
# COMPACT_ATOMS: atom_id res chain seq x y z
N LEU A 1 -4.90 11.23 14.95
CA LEU A 1 -3.56 11.64 15.38
C LEU A 1 -3.02 10.60 16.36
N SER A 2 -1.86 10.03 16.05
CA SER A 2 -1.18 9.09 16.93
C SER A 2 -0.38 9.88 17.99
N PHE A 3 -0.35 9.35 19.22
CA PHE A 3 0.55 9.83 20.28
C PHE A 3 1.87 9.03 20.33
N ALA A 4 2.08 8.09 19.42
CA ALA A 4 3.31 7.34 19.30
C ALA A 4 4.46 8.24 18.83
N THR A 5 5.67 7.94 19.31
CA THR A 5 6.89 8.57 18.79
C THR A 5 7.02 8.26 17.30
N GLN A 6 7.27 9.29 16.49
CA GLN A 6 7.44 9.17 15.05
C GLN A 6 8.91 9.38 14.69
N LEU A 7 9.50 8.39 14.04
CA LEU A 7 10.83 8.49 13.44
C LEU A 7 10.64 8.53 11.92
N LYS A 8 11.34 9.44 11.25
CA LYS A 8 11.26 9.59 9.79
C LYS A 8 12.58 9.12 9.19
N TYR A 9 12.51 8.31 8.17
CA TYR A 9 13.64 7.92 7.34
C TYR A 9 13.53 8.54 5.94
N LYS A 10 14.63 8.63 5.24
CA LYS A 10 14.70 9.17 3.88
C LYS A 10 13.94 8.28 2.90
N HIS A 11 13.41 8.92 1.86
CA HIS A 11 12.62 8.24 0.84
C HIS A 11 13.36 7.01 0.30
N ASN A 12 12.73 5.86 0.46
CA ASN A 12 13.15 4.53 -0.02
C ASN A 12 14.62 4.14 0.34
N ASP A 13 15.18 4.78 1.39
CA ASP A 13 16.54 4.55 1.89
C ASP A 13 16.53 3.51 3.03
N MET A 14 16.86 2.28 2.69
CA MET A 14 16.83 1.15 3.63
C MET A 14 17.92 1.21 4.69
N GLU A 15 19.06 1.84 4.40
CA GLU A 15 20.11 2.05 5.40
C GLU A 15 19.67 3.08 6.44
N ASP A 16 18.97 4.13 6.01
CA ASP A 16 18.42 5.13 6.89
C ASP A 16 17.26 4.57 7.73
N LEU A 17 16.37 3.76 7.12
CA LEU A 17 15.35 3.01 7.86
C LEU A 17 15.98 2.13 8.96
N GLU A 18 17.04 1.41 8.64
CA GLU A 18 17.72 0.55 9.60
C GLU A 18 18.32 1.36 10.75
N LYS A 19 18.93 2.53 10.48
CA LYS A 19 19.44 3.45 11.52
C LYS A 19 18.32 3.94 12.45
N GLU A 20 17.14 4.23 11.89
CA GLU A 20 15.99 4.64 12.72
C GLU A 20 15.46 3.49 13.59
N LEU A 21 15.41 2.27 13.06
CA LEU A 21 15.03 1.09 13.84
C LEU A 21 16.00 0.78 14.96
N GLN A 22 17.30 1.04 14.77
CA GLN A 22 18.34 0.87 15.81
C GLN A 22 18.19 1.82 17.00
N LYS A 23 17.50 2.97 16.83
CA LYS A 23 17.23 3.92 17.91
C LYS A 23 16.07 3.49 18.81
N CYS A 24 15.27 2.54 18.35
CA CYS A 24 14.13 2.06 19.13
C CYS A 24 14.58 1.13 20.25
N GLU A 25 13.93 1.23 21.41
CA GLU A 25 14.13 0.28 22.48
C GLU A 25 13.81 -1.15 22.00
N PRO A 26 14.56 -2.17 22.43
CA PRO A 26 14.37 -3.55 21.97
C PRO A 26 12.92 -4.05 22.11
N ASP A 27 12.30 -3.79 23.25
CA ASP A 27 10.95 -4.25 23.60
C ASP A 27 9.82 -3.31 23.13
N ALA A 28 10.16 -2.17 22.51
CA ALA A 28 9.15 -1.27 21.97
C ALA A 28 8.38 -1.89 20.82
N VAL A 29 7.07 -1.64 20.77
CA VAL A 29 6.27 -1.95 19.58
C VAL A 29 6.67 -1.00 18.46
N LYS A 30 7.14 -1.57 17.35
CA LYS A 30 7.63 -0.84 16.18
C LYS A 30 6.69 -1.10 15.00
N LEU A 31 6.22 -0.03 14.36
CA LEU A 31 5.39 -0.11 13.16
C LEU A 31 6.07 0.68 12.03
N ILE A 32 6.50 -0.01 10.99
CA ILE A 32 6.97 0.59 9.74
C ILE A 32 5.74 0.90 8.90
N VAL A 33 5.58 2.16 8.49
CA VAL A 33 4.46 2.63 7.66
C VAL A 33 5.02 3.11 6.34
N VAL A 34 4.53 2.58 5.23
CA VAL A 34 5.04 2.88 3.90
C VAL A 34 3.93 2.79 2.86
N ASP A 35 4.00 3.65 1.82
CA ASP A 35 3.18 3.48 0.62
C ASP A 35 3.76 2.36 -0.24
N GLY A 36 2.92 1.51 -0.83
CA GLY A 36 3.37 0.52 -1.82
C GLY A 36 3.88 1.18 -3.09
N VAL A 37 3.13 2.17 -3.58
CA VAL A 37 3.54 3.08 -4.66
C VAL A 37 3.53 4.49 -4.10
N PHE A 38 4.65 5.20 -4.17
CA PHE A 38 4.73 6.59 -3.74
C PHE A 38 4.09 7.53 -4.77
N SER A 39 3.09 8.27 -4.35
CA SER A 39 2.23 9.04 -5.26
C SER A 39 2.93 10.18 -5.98
N MET A 40 3.96 10.77 -5.38
CA MET A 40 4.67 11.93 -5.93
C MET A 40 5.88 11.51 -6.78
N GLU A 41 6.59 10.49 -6.34
CA GLU A 41 7.79 9.97 -6.99
C GLU A 41 7.45 8.94 -8.08
N GLY A 42 6.36 8.21 -7.90
CA GLY A 42 5.89 7.16 -8.81
C GLY A 42 6.66 5.84 -8.68
N ASP A 43 7.62 5.74 -7.76
CA ASP A 43 8.40 4.54 -7.52
C ASP A 43 7.73 3.58 -6.50
N LEU A 44 8.25 2.36 -6.43
CA LEU A 44 7.78 1.33 -5.51
C LEU A 44 8.62 1.30 -4.23
N ALA A 45 7.95 1.06 -3.11
CA ALA A 45 8.67 0.73 -1.88
C ALA A 45 9.49 -0.55 -2.02
N ASN A 46 10.70 -0.57 -1.48
CA ASN A 46 11.53 -1.77 -1.43
C ASN A 46 11.01 -2.74 -0.35
N LEU A 47 9.79 -3.29 -0.57
CA LEU A 47 9.13 -4.16 0.39
C LEU A 47 9.96 -5.40 0.78
N PRO A 48 10.70 -6.08 -0.13
CA PRO A 48 11.52 -7.21 0.26
C PRO A 48 12.56 -6.85 1.33
N GLU A 49 13.21 -5.70 1.20
CA GLU A 49 14.20 -5.26 2.17
C GLU A 49 13.55 -4.77 3.48
N ILE A 50 12.39 -4.10 3.39
CA ILE A 50 11.61 -3.71 4.57
C ILE A 50 11.18 -4.96 5.36
N VAL A 51 10.76 -6.04 4.68
CA VAL A 51 10.44 -7.33 5.33
C VAL A 51 11.67 -7.94 6.02
N ARG A 52 12.85 -7.86 5.38
CA ARG A 52 14.10 -8.29 6.02
C ARG A 52 14.37 -7.53 7.32
N LEU A 53 14.21 -6.21 7.28
CA LEU A 53 14.39 -5.34 8.44
C LEU A 53 13.32 -5.58 9.52
N LYS A 54 12.05 -5.77 9.13
CA LYS A 54 10.97 -6.20 10.04
C LYS A 54 11.39 -7.40 10.88
N LYS A 55 11.86 -8.46 10.20
CA LYS A 55 12.27 -9.70 10.87
C LYS A 55 13.47 -9.48 11.79
N LYS A 56 14.44 -8.67 11.36
CA LYS A 56 15.65 -8.36 12.14
C LYS A 56 15.36 -7.56 13.41
N TYR A 57 14.43 -6.60 13.36
CA TYR A 57 14.16 -5.67 14.46
C TYR A 57 12.86 -5.96 15.21
N ASN A 58 12.20 -7.09 14.93
CA ASN A 58 10.90 -7.45 15.50
C ASN A 58 9.90 -6.30 15.38
N ALA A 59 9.71 -5.80 14.15
CA ALA A 59 8.77 -4.75 13.82
C ALA A 59 7.54 -5.31 13.11
N SER A 60 6.49 -4.54 13.00
CA SER A 60 5.32 -4.78 12.14
C SER A 60 5.36 -3.84 10.93
N ILE A 61 4.69 -4.21 9.85
CA ILE A 61 4.60 -3.40 8.62
C ILE A 61 3.14 -3.07 8.33
N TYR A 62 2.89 -1.80 8.04
CA TYR A 62 1.66 -1.30 7.44
C TYR A 62 1.97 -0.79 6.04
N VAL A 63 1.30 -1.32 5.02
CA VAL A 63 1.45 -0.87 3.63
C VAL A 63 0.19 -0.18 3.16
N ASP A 64 0.32 1.03 2.65
CA ASP A 64 -0.73 1.75 1.94
C ASP A 64 -0.69 1.36 0.45
N GLU A 65 -1.67 0.57 0.02
CA GLU A 65 -1.85 0.12 -1.36
C GLU A 65 -2.78 1.03 -2.18
N ALA A 66 -3.02 2.26 -1.74
CA ALA A 66 -3.96 3.15 -2.41
C ALA A 66 -3.62 3.38 -3.89
N HIS A 67 -2.35 3.37 -4.27
CA HIS A 67 -1.88 3.48 -5.64
C HIS A 67 -1.50 2.13 -6.28
N GLY A 68 -1.30 1.07 -5.49
CA GLY A 68 -0.93 -0.26 -5.98
C GLY A 68 -2.14 -1.12 -6.36
N LEU A 69 -3.23 -1.03 -5.59
CA LEU A 69 -4.45 -1.81 -5.79
C LEU A 69 -5.09 -1.53 -7.17
N GLY A 70 -5.32 -2.59 -7.95
CA GLY A 70 -5.87 -2.52 -9.30
C GLY A 70 -4.82 -2.19 -10.39
N VAL A 71 -3.54 -2.07 -10.02
CA VAL A 71 -2.43 -1.74 -10.93
C VAL A 71 -1.33 -2.79 -10.90
N PHE A 72 -0.78 -3.07 -9.72
CA PHE A 72 0.33 -4.01 -9.53
C PHE A 72 -0.13 -5.39 -9.05
N GLY A 73 0.75 -6.37 -9.19
CA GLY A 73 0.52 -7.73 -8.76
C GLY A 73 -0.45 -8.52 -9.64
N LYS A 74 -0.62 -9.80 -9.32
CA LYS A 74 -1.51 -10.68 -10.07
C LYS A 74 -2.96 -10.21 -9.93
N GLN A 75 -3.60 -9.94 -11.06
CA GLN A 75 -4.98 -9.41 -11.09
C GLN A 75 -5.16 -8.12 -10.27
N GLY A 76 -4.14 -7.26 -10.20
CA GLY A 76 -4.21 -5.98 -9.50
C GLY A 76 -4.26 -6.08 -7.96
N ARG A 77 -3.67 -7.11 -7.38
CA ARG A 77 -3.69 -7.32 -5.91
C ARG A 77 -2.82 -6.36 -5.13
N GLY A 78 -1.98 -5.57 -5.81
CA GLY A 78 -1.13 -4.57 -5.20
C GLY A 78 0.35 -4.92 -5.22
N VAL A 79 1.16 -4.04 -4.64
CA VAL A 79 2.63 -4.14 -4.60
C VAL A 79 3.10 -5.25 -3.67
N CYS A 80 2.37 -5.53 -2.59
CA CYS A 80 2.69 -6.66 -1.70
C CYS A 80 2.66 -7.99 -2.46
N ASP A 81 1.65 -8.19 -3.34
CA ASP A 81 1.55 -9.38 -4.20
C ASP A 81 2.59 -9.36 -5.33
N HIS A 82 2.90 -8.17 -5.88
CA HIS A 82 3.93 -8.00 -6.90
C HIS A 82 5.30 -8.53 -6.46
N PHE A 83 5.68 -8.24 -5.22
CA PHE A 83 6.92 -8.73 -4.62
C PHE A 83 6.79 -10.10 -3.95
N GLY A 84 5.59 -10.69 -3.89
CA GLY A 84 5.35 -11.98 -3.25
C GLY A 84 5.52 -11.98 -1.72
N VAL A 85 5.32 -10.83 -1.07
CA VAL A 85 5.52 -10.64 0.37
C VAL A 85 4.23 -10.40 1.15
N THR A 86 3.07 -10.64 0.56
CA THR A 86 1.75 -10.38 1.17
C THR A 86 1.61 -11.00 2.56
N GLU A 87 2.08 -12.23 2.75
CA GLU A 87 1.99 -12.94 4.03
C GLU A 87 2.94 -12.40 5.12
N ASP A 88 3.92 -11.59 4.73
CA ASP A 88 4.84 -10.93 5.66
C ASP A 88 4.34 -9.56 6.12
N ILE A 89 3.26 -9.03 5.53
CA ILE A 89 2.70 -7.71 5.86
C ILE A 89 1.62 -7.86 6.91
N ASP A 90 1.70 -7.07 8.00
CA ASP A 90 0.77 -7.18 9.12
C ASP A 90 -0.54 -6.45 8.85
N LEU A 91 -0.47 -5.30 8.17
CA LEU A 91 -1.63 -4.50 7.80
C LEU A 91 -1.49 -3.96 6.38
N ILE A 92 -2.53 -4.15 5.59
CA ILE A 92 -2.66 -3.60 4.24
C ILE A 92 -3.87 -2.66 4.22
N MET A 93 -3.64 -1.43 3.81
CA MET A 93 -4.70 -0.45 3.56
C MET A 93 -4.97 -0.35 2.06
N GLY A 94 -6.23 -0.26 1.68
CA GLY A 94 -6.64 0.07 0.33
C GLY A 94 -7.76 1.10 0.32
N THR A 95 -7.78 1.92 -0.73
CA THR A 95 -8.84 2.91 -0.94
C THR A 95 -9.81 2.49 -2.03
N PHE A 96 -11.07 2.91 -1.91
CA PHE A 96 -12.06 2.75 -2.97
C PHE A 96 -12.07 3.95 -3.94
N SER A 97 -11.35 5.02 -3.62
CA SER A 97 -11.42 6.29 -4.36
C SER A 97 -10.57 6.37 -5.63
N LYS A 98 -9.82 5.32 -5.95
CA LYS A 98 -8.96 5.23 -7.13
C LYS A 98 -9.46 4.14 -8.08
N SER A 99 -8.80 3.00 -8.16
CA SER A 99 -9.16 1.90 -9.08
C SER A 99 -10.58 1.35 -8.87
N LEU A 100 -11.14 1.47 -7.67
CA LEU A 100 -12.50 1.01 -7.39
C LEU A 100 -13.59 2.09 -7.59
N ALA A 101 -13.22 3.31 -8.02
CA ALA A 101 -14.10 4.41 -8.45
C ALA A 101 -15.27 4.71 -7.49
N SER A 102 -15.04 4.63 -6.16
CA SER A 102 -16.06 4.81 -5.13
C SER A 102 -15.50 5.64 -3.96
N ILE A 103 -16.18 5.65 -2.82
CA ILE A 103 -15.78 6.34 -1.59
C ILE A 103 -15.57 5.32 -0.48
N GLY A 104 -14.51 5.54 0.32
CA GLY A 104 -14.17 4.69 1.45
C GLY A 104 -12.86 3.95 1.23
N GLY A 105 -12.66 2.91 2.02
CA GLY A 105 -11.46 2.09 1.98
C GLY A 105 -11.59 0.91 2.94
N PHE A 106 -10.50 0.20 3.10
CA PHE A 106 -10.43 -0.95 3.99
C PHE A 106 -9.05 -1.07 4.61
N ILE A 107 -8.99 -1.79 5.71
CA ILE A 107 -7.75 -2.33 6.27
C ILE A 107 -7.90 -3.85 6.32
N ALA A 108 -6.90 -4.57 5.85
CA ALA A 108 -6.80 -6.01 5.91
C ALA A 108 -5.58 -6.41 6.75
N GLY A 109 -5.69 -7.52 7.47
CA GLY A 109 -4.63 -8.05 8.32
C GLY A 109 -5.15 -9.21 9.17
N ASP A 110 -4.38 -9.59 10.19
CA ASP A 110 -4.76 -10.65 11.11
C ASP A 110 -6.15 -10.39 11.74
N LYS A 111 -6.92 -11.47 11.90
CA LYS A 111 -8.29 -11.42 12.40
C LYS A 111 -8.40 -10.73 13.76
N ASP A 112 -7.46 -11.02 14.66
CA ASP A 112 -7.53 -10.49 16.03
C ASP A 112 -7.19 -8.99 16.05
N VAL A 113 -6.22 -8.57 15.22
CA VAL A 113 -5.88 -7.16 15.02
C VAL A 113 -7.04 -6.40 14.42
N ILE A 114 -7.68 -6.92 13.37
CA ILE A 114 -8.84 -6.29 12.73
C ILE A 114 -10.03 -6.23 13.70
N ASN A 115 -10.25 -7.27 14.48
CA ASN A 115 -11.30 -7.27 15.50
C ASN A 115 -11.03 -6.21 16.58
N TRP A 116 -9.79 -6.09 17.04
CA TRP A 116 -9.41 -5.05 17.98
C TRP A 116 -9.62 -3.63 17.40
N LEU A 117 -9.21 -3.40 16.15
CA LEU A 117 -9.43 -2.11 15.46
C LEU A 117 -10.91 -1.74 15.38
N ARG A 118 -11.80 -2.69 15.07
CA ARG A 118 -13.26 -2.45 15.01
C ARG A 118 -13.84 -1.93 16.31
N HIS A 119 -13.29 -2.32 17.46
CA HIS A 119 -13.78 -1.95 18.78
C HIS A 119 -13.06 -0.76 19.41
N ASN A 120 -11.86 -0.40 18.90
CA ASN A 120 -11.02 0.60 19.53
C ASN A 120 -10.64 1.78 18.64
N ALA A 121 -10.68 1.64 17.30
CA ALA A 121 -10.31 2.72 16.40
C ALA A 121 -11.40 3.80 16.38
N ARG A 122 -11.10 4.96 16.95
CA ARG A 122 -12.04 6.10 17.01
C ARG A 122 -12.53 6.53 15.63
N SER A 123 -11.65 6.57 14.64
CA SER A 123 -11.98 6.91 13.26
C SER A 123 -12.97 5.93 12.63
N TYR A 124 -13.02 4.68 13.11
CA TYR A 124 -13.98 3.69 12.66
C TYR A 124 -15.31 3.80 13.42
N ILE A 125 -15.25 3.95 14.74
CA ILE A 125 -16.44 3.95 15.61
C ILE A 125 -17.31 5.19 15.38
N PHE A 126 -16.68 6.36 15.19
CA PHE A 126 -17.35 7.66 15.10
C PHE A 126 -17.58 8.15 13.68
N GLN A 127 -17.37 7.32 12.67
CA GLN A 127 -17.68 7.67 11.28
C GLN A 127 -19.09 7.22 10.89
N ALA A 128 -19.65 7.90 9.88
CA ALA A 128 -20.85 7.43 9.22
C ALA A 128 -20.53 6.24 8.32
N SER A 129 -21.42 5.26 8.27
CA SER A 129 -21.28 4.10 7.39
C SER A 129 -21.28 4.50 5.91
N SER A 130 -20.54 3.76 5.08
CA SER A 130 -20.62 3.89 3.62
C SER A 130 -22.04 3.64 3.13
N THR A 131 -22.46 4.41 2.12
CA THR A 131 -23.80 4.20 1.54
C THR A 131 -23.88 2.86 0.79
N PRO A 132 -25.05 2.23 0.72
CA PRO A 132 -25.22 0.98 -0.06
C PRO A 132 -24.80 1.11 -1.51
N ALA A 133 -25.08 2.26 -2.15
CA ALA A 133 -24.70 2.53 -3.54
C ALA A 133 -23.18 2.57 -3.71
N ALA A 134 -22.44 3.28 -2.83
CA ALA A 134 -20.98 3.33 -2.87
C ALA A 134 -20.35 1.95 -2.65
N THR A 135 -20.89 1.17 -1.71
CA THR A 135 -20.43 -0.19 -1.43
C THR A 135 -20.68 -1.13 -2.62
N ALA A 136 -21.85 -1.03 -3.25
CA ALA A 136 -22.20 -1.81 -4.44
C ALA A 136 -21.27 -1.44 -5.63
N ALA A 137 -21.00 -0.16 -5.84
CA ALA A 137 -20.07 0.30 -6.88
C ALA A 137 -18.65 -0.26 -6.67
N ALA A 138 -18.10 -0.17 -5.45
CA ALA A 138 -16.78 -0.71 -5.14
C ALA A 138 -16.73 -2.24 -5.34
N ARG A 139 -17.78 -2.96 -4.94
CA ARG A 139 -17.88 -4.40 -5.15
C ARG A 139 -17.90 -4.77 -6.63
N GLU A 140 -18.67 -4.04 -7.43
CA GLU A 140 -18.75 -4.29 -8.88
C GLU A 140 -17.43 -3.96 -9.57
N ALA A 141 -16.78 -2.85 -9.23
CA ALA A 141 -15.44 -2.52 -9.73
C ALA A 141 -14.41 -3.62 -9.41
N LEU A 142 -14.44 -4.18 -8.20
CA LEU A 142 -13.60 -5.32 -7.82
C LEU A 142 -13.93 -6.57 -8.65
N HIS A 143 -15.21 -6.80 -8.95
CA HIS A 143 -15.64 -7.90 -9.82
C HIS A 143 -15.06 -7.72 -11.24
N ILE A 144 -15.17 -6.53 -11.80
CA ILE A 144 -14.62 -6.18 -13.13
C ILE A 144 -13.08 -6.38 -13.15
N ILE A 145 -12.35 -5.90 -12.15
CA ILE A 145 -10.89 -6.10 -12.05
C ILE A 145 -10.55 -7.61 -12.11
N LYS A 146 -11.34 -8.44 -11.44
CA LYS A 146 -11.11 -9.90 -11.40
C LYS A 146 -11.51 -10.62 -12.66
N SER A 147 -12.57 -10.18 -13.36
CA SER A 147 -13.14 -10.85 -14.55
C SER A 147 -12.58 -10.32 -15.87
N GLU A 148 -12.02 -9.11 -15.88
CA GLU A 148 -11.53 -8.43 -17.09
C GLU A 148 -10.04 -8.03 -16.94
N PRO A 149 -9.11 -9.00 -16.83
CA PRO A 149 -7.68 -8.74 -16.59
C PRO A 149 -7.02 -7.94 -17.72
N GLU A 150 -7.60 -7.93 -18.91
CA GLU A 150 -7.16 -7.15 -20.07
C GLU A 150 -7.18 -5.64 -19.81
N ARG A 151 -7.98 -5.15 -18.85
CA ARG A 151 -7.95 -3.72 -18.47
C ARG A 151 -6.64 -3.34 -17.82
N ILE A 152 -6.11 -4.18 -16.94
CA ILE A 152 -4.80 -3.97 -16.30
C ILE A 152 -3.70 -4.10 -17.35
N GLN A 153 -3.79 -5.10 -18.24
CA GLN A 153 -2.82 -5.25 -19.33
C GLN A 153 -2.78 -4.00 -20.21
N ARG A 154 -3.96 -3.50 -20.61
CA ARG A 154 -4.05 -2.26 -21.41
C ARG A 154 -3.46 -1.04 -20.68
N LEU A 155 -3.67 -0.92 -19.37
CA LEU A 155 -3.06 0.14 -18.57
C LEU A 155 -1.53 0.06 -18.68
N TRP A 156 -0.96 -1.12 -18.52
CA TRP A 156 0.49 -1.32 -18.64
C TRP A 156 1.02 -1.06 -20.05
N ASP A 157 0.30 -1.47 -21.09
CA ASP A 157 0.69 -1.19 -22.48
C ASP A 157 0.76 0.32 -22.73
N ILE A 158 -0.25 1.08 -22.29
CA ILE A 158 -0.29 2.54 -22.40
C ILE A 158 0.83 3.18 -21.57
N THR A 159 1.03 2.73 -20.34
CA THR A 159 2.08 3.23 -19.45
C THR A 159 3.46 3.02 -20.07
N ASN A 160 3.76 1.81 -20.53
CA ASN A 160 5.05 1.50 -21.15
C ASN A 160 5.28 2.30 -22.44
N TYR A 161 4.22 2.49 -23.24
CA TYR A 161 4.29 3.34 -24.43
C TYR A 161 4.59 4.80 -24.07
N ALA A 162 3.92 5.35 -23.05
CA ALA A 162 4.14 6.72 -22.61
C ALA A 162 5.54 6.92 -22.05
N LEU A 163 6.00 6.04 -21.15
CA LEU A 163 7.34 6.10 -20.55
C LEU A 163 8.43 6.03 -21.65
N LYS A 164 8.27 5.10 -22.59
CA LYS A 164 9.20 5.01 -23.73
C LYS A 164 9.20 6.30 -24.56
N SER A 165 8.02 6.82 -24.89
CA SER A 165 7.90 8.03 -25.72
C SER A 165 8.51 9.26 -25.03
N PHE A 166 8.34 9.41 -23.73
CA PHE A 166 8.98 10.52 -22.99
C PHE A 166 10.49 10.38 -22.95
N ARG A 167 11.02 9.17 -22.71
CA ARG A 167 12.48 8.93 -22.76
C ARG A 167 13.06 9.20 -24.14
N ASP A 168 12.41 8.71 -25.19
CA ASP A 168 12.84 8.93 -26.59
C ASP A 168 12.81 10.43 -26.96
N ALA A 169 11.91 11.21 -26.35
CA ALA A 169 11.83 12.67 -26.52
C ALA A 169 12.81 13.46 -25.62
N GLY A 170 13.63 12.78 -24.81
CA GLY A 170 14.65 13.39 -23.96
C GLY A 170 14.16 13.94 -22.63
N PHE A 171 12.96 13.55 -22.18
CA PHE A 171 12.49 13.91 -20.84
C PHE A 171 13.13 13.02 -19.77
N GLU A 172 13.52 13.64 -18.66
CA GLU A 172 13.93 12.93 -17.45
C GLU A 172 12.67 12.59 -16.64
N ILE A 173 12.34 11.31 -16.55
CA ILE A 173 11.11 10.82 -15.91
C ILE A 173 11.36 9.89 -14.72
N GLY A 174 12.61 9.79 -14.26
CA GLY A 174 12.98 8.89 -13.17
C GLY A 174 12.90 7.40 -13.54
N GLU A 175 13.00 6.56 -12.54
CA GLU A 175 12.87 5.09 -12.63
C GLU A 175 11.48 4.67 -12.12
N THR A 176 10.45 5.00 -12.88
CA THR A 176 9.06 4.63 -12.56
C THR A 176 8.61 3.46 -13.42
#